data_5a18cef0e72865c46a1ab144b220492f
#
_entry.id   5a18cef0e72865c46a1ab144b220492f
#
_cell.length_a   1.000
_cell.length_b   1.000
_cell.length_c   1.000
_cell.angle_alpha   90.00
_cell.angle_beta   90.00
_cell.angle_gamma   90.00
#
_symmetry.space_group_name_H-M   'P 1'
#
loop_
_entity.id
_entity.type
_entity.pdbx_description
1 polymer ?
#
loop_
_entity_poly.entity_id
_entity_poly.type
_entity_poly.pdbx_seq_one_letter_code
_entity_poly.pdbx_strand_id
1 'polypeptide(L)'
;LGYMKVDGFDTVVAMPLDGSGTGTSIFARPGVEADSMVISGPYRRVVGVSFATNRRQSEYFDPQIATMVRALSRALGGRAVTMVDETSDEGIRLVYAGADNDAGRYYLFNSAARSLRPLLAVRPQLEGVALSHVRDVQYPAADGTMISLKISFTASAIGCSRPSGPTRFG
;
A
#
# COMPACT_ATOMS: atom_id res chain seq x y z
N LEU A 1 10.17 14.84 13.28
CA LEU A 1 10.47 13.58 12.60
C LEU A 1 11.23 13.86 11.33
N GLY A 2 12.12 12.97 10.94
CA GLY A 2 12.92 13.05 9.72
C GLY A 2 13.26 11.67 9.19
N TYR A 3 13.92 11.63 8.04
CA TYR A 3 14.47 10.40 7.48
C TYR A 3 15.94 10.27 7.84
N MET A 4 16.38 9.05 8.11
CA MET A 4 17.77 8.69 8.31
C MET A 4 18.04 7.32 7.69
N LYS A 5 19.21 7.16 7.05
CA LYS A 5 19.61 5.85 6.53
C LYS A 5 20.16 4.96 7.63
N VAL A 6 19.57 3.78 7.76
CA VAL A 6 20.09 2.70 8.62
C VAL A 6 20.21 1.45 7.73
N ASP A 7 21.40 0.88 7.70
CA ASP A 7 21.74 -0.28 6.85
C ASP A 7 21.40 -0.07 5.37
N GLY A 8 21.50 1.19 4.89
CA GLY A 8 21.22 1.56 3.51
C GLY A 8 19.75 1.88 3.20
N PHE A 9 18.83 1.69 4.14
CA PHE A 9 17.39 1.92 3.96
C PHE A 9 16.93 3.20 4.67
N ASP A 10 16.04 3.95 4.05
CA ASP A 10 15.42 5.12 4.67
C ASP A 10 14.46 4.69 5.78
N THR A 11 14.72 5.20 6.97
CA THR A 11 13.94 4.97 8.20
C THR A 11 13.37 6.28 8.71
N VAL A 12 12.30 6.23 9.50
CA VAL A 12 11.75 7.41 10.16
C VAL A 12 12.25 7.50 11.59
N VAL A 13 12.83 8.63 11.93
CA VAL A 13 13.39 8.91 13.25
C VAL A 13 12.79 10.17 13.87
N ALA A 14 12.66 10.18 15.18
CA ALA A 14 12.40 11.37 15.98
C ALA A 14 13.74 11.89 16.51
N MET A 15 14.06 13.13 16.20
CA MET A 15 15.27 13.79 16.71
C MET A 15 14.91 14.99 17.57
N PRO A 16 15.58 15.21 18.70
CA PRO A 16 15.51 16.46 19.43
C PRO A 16 15.98 17.63 18.55
N LEU A 17 15.29 18.76 18.59
CA LEU A 17 15.67 19.93 17.80
C LEU A 17 16.73 20.80 18.48
N ASP A 18 17.06 20.51 19.75
CA ASP A 18 18.08 21.18 20.53
C ASP A 18 19.50 20.64 20.29
N GLY A 19 19.64 19.62 19.43
CA GLY A 19 20.91 19.00 19.12
C GLY A 19 21.49 18.09 20.22
N SER A 20 20.71 17.82 21.27
CA SER A 20 21.17 17.14 22.50
C SER A 20 21.30 15.62 22.37
N GLY A 21 20.86 15.00 21.27
CA GLY A 21 20.76 13.57 21.31
C GLY A 21 20.75 12.80 20.02
N THR A 22 20.88 11.51 20.19
CA THR A 22 20.64 10.51 19.16
C THR A 22 19.14 10.36 18.89
N GLY A 23 18.78 10.30 17.62
CA GLY A 23 17.38 10.08 17.21
C GLY A 23 16.83 8.74 17.72
N THR A 24 15.54 8.74 18.02
CA THR A 24 14.79 7.51 18.31
C THR A 24 14.15 7.00 17.04
N SER A 25 14.40 5.75 16.69
CA SER A 25 13.76 5.11 15.54
C SER A 25 12.26 4.94 15.81
N ILE A 26 11.43 5.50 14.92
CA ILE A 26 9.97 5.38 14.95
C ILE A 26 9.52 4.27 14.00
N PHE A 27 10.17 4.18 12.83
CA PHE A 27 9.94 3.13 11.87
C PHE A 27 11.26 2.68 11.28
N ALA A 28 11.59 1.41 11.45
CA ALA A 28 12.71 0.74 10.80
C ALA A 28 12.35 -0.72 10.57
N ARG A 29 12.53 -1.19 9.35
CA ARG A 29 12.30 -2.60 8.97
C ARG A 29 13.47 -3.05 8.09
N PRO A 30 14.10 -4.20 8.36
CA PRO A 30 15.16 -4.73 7.51
C PRO A 30 14.69 -4.92 6.06
N GLY A 31 15.42 -4.38 5.11
CA GLY A 31 15.11 -4.49 3.69
C GLY A 31 13.91 -3.68 3.20
N VAL A 32 13.40 -2.74 4.00
CA VAL A 32 12.23 -1.92 3.64
C VAL A 32 12.56 -0.44 3.80
N GLU A 33 12.35 0.32 2.73
CA GLU A 33 12.46 1.78 2.76
C GLU A 33 11.15 2.45 3.18
N ALA A 34 11.26 3.50 3.98
CA ALA A 34 10.16 4.42 4.24
C ALA A 34 9.97 5.34 3.01
N ASP A 35 8.87 5.18 2.27
CA ASP A 35 8.60 5.98 1.07
C ASP A 35 8.16 7.41 1.40
N SER A 36 7.22 7.55 2.32
CA SER A 36 6.67 8.85 2.70
C SER A 36 6.02 8.83 4.07
N MET A 37 6.05 9.96 4.76
CA MET A 37 5.30 10.15 5.99
C MET A 37 3.83 10.43 5.67
N VAL A 38 2.93 9.78 6.39
CA VAL A 38 1.49 10.07 6.35
C VAL A 38 1.21 11.21 7.30
N ILE A 39 0.63 12.29 6.77
CA ILE A 39 0.38 13.52 7.50
C ILE A 39 -1.13 13.68 7.71
N SER A 40 -1.53 14.18 8.86
CA SER A 40 -2.93 14.38 9.25
C SER A 40 -3.10 15.70 9.99
N GLY A 41 -4.25 16.34 9.80
CA GLY A 41 -4.71 17.52 10.49
C GLY A 41 -4.08 18.83 10.04
N PRO A 42 -4.65 19.96 10.52
CA PRO A 42 -4.22 21.30 10.16
C PRO A 42 -2.78 21.60 10.60
N TYR A 43 -2.33 20.96 11.67
CA TYR A 43 -0.96 21.10 12.18
C TYR A 43 0.03 20.14 11.52
N ARG A 44 -0.38 19.44 10.45
CA ARG A 44 0.46 18.52 9.66
C ARG A 44 1.19 17.48 10.53
N ARG A 45 0.45 16.88 11.49
CA ARG A 45 1.01 15.83 12.36
C ARG A 45 1.39 14.61 11.54
N VAL A 46 2.58 14.09 11.74
CA VAL A 46 2.96 12.80 11.17
C VAL A 46 2.25 11.69 11.95
N VAL A 47 1.35 10.98 11.32
CA VAL A 47 0.51 9.96 11.94
C VAL A 47 0.84 8.54 11.48
N GLY A 48 1.74 8.42 10.52
CA GLY A 48 2.16 7.13 9.99
C GLY A 48 3.27 7.25 8.96
N VAL A 49 3.61 6.12 8.36
CA VAL A 49 4.57 5.97 7.28
C VAL A 49 4.02 5.07 6.20
N SER A 50 4.27 5.43 4.94
CA SER A 50 4.01 4.58 3.78
C SER A 50 5.33 3.91 3.36
N PHE A 51 5.25 2.64 2.99
CA PHE A 51 6.38 1.84 2.53
C PHE A 51 5.90 0.78 1.54
N ALA A 52 6.81 0.25 0.75
CA ALA A 52 6.53 -0.83 -0.17
C ALA A 52 7.28 -2.10 0.25
N THR A 53 6.55 -3.21 0.26
CA THR A 53 7.07 -4.56 0.24
C THR A 53 6.60 -5.20 -1.06
N ASN A 54 5.97 -6.35 -1.01
CA ASN A 54 5.23 -6.89 -2.15
C ASN A 54 4.05 -6.00 -2.56
N ARG A 55 3.54 -5.19 -1.64
CA ARG A 55 2.47 -4.20 -1.84
C ARG A 55 2.82 -2.92 -1.12
N ARG A 56 2.29 -1.79 -1.62
CA ARG A 56 2.32 -0.54 -0.88
C ARG A 56 1.41 -0.64 0.32
N GLN A 57 1.93 -0.27 1.48
CA GLN A 57 1.29 -0.34 2.78
C GLN A 57 1.52 0.95 3.54
N SER A 58 0.67 1.18 4.55
CA SER A 58 0.87 2.26 5.51
C SER A 58 0.79 1.70 6.93
N GLU A 59 1.73 2.10 7.76
CA GLU A 59 1.71 1.85 9.19
C GLU A 59 1.36 3.16 9.89
N TYR A 60 0.38 3.12 10.78
CA TYR A 60 -0.10 4.30 11.48
C TYR A 60 0.36 4.28 12.94
N PHE A 61 1.03 5.35 13.37
CA PHE A 61 1.51 5.53 14.75
C PHE A 61 0.39 5.98 15.68
N ASP A 62 -0.61 6.69 15.13
CA ASP A 62 -1.80 7.10 15.86
C ASP A 62 -2.77 5.91 16.00
N PRO A 63 -3.09 5.45 17.25
CA PRO A 63 -3.93 4.27 17.46
C PRO A 63 -5.38 4.47 16.99
N GLN A 64 -5.89 5.70 17.01
CA GLN A 64 -7.26 6.01 16.57
C GLN A 64 -7.34 5.87 15.05
N ILE A 65 -6.38 6.44 14.34
CA ILE A 65 -6.28 6.33 12.87
C ILE A 65 -6.04 4.87 12.46
N ALA A 66 -5.14 4.16 13.13
CA ALA A 66 -4.89 2.76 12.87
C ALA A 66 -6.16 1.90 13.05
N THR A 67 -6.95 2.18 14.09
CA THR A 67 -8.20 1.48 14.35
C THR A 67 -9.26 1.80 13.30
N MET A 68 -9.39 3.06 12.92
CA MET A 68 -10.30 3.51 11.86
C MET A 68 -9.95 2.83 10.53
N VAL A 69 -8.70 2.88 10.08
CA VAL A 69 -8.27 2.29 8.81
C VAL A 69 -8.54 0.78 8.80
N ARG A 70 -8.25 0.06 9.90
CA ARG A 70 -8.59 -1.37 10.00
C ARG A 70 -10.09 -1.64 9.91
N ALA A 71 -10.92 -0.78 10.53
CA ALA A 71 -12.37 -0.91 10.46
C ALA A 71 -12.88 -0.67 9.04
N LEU A 72 -12.38 0.37 8.36
CA LEU A 72 -12.71 0.66 6.97
C LEU A 72 -12.28 -0.47 6.02
N SER A 73 -11.08 -1.02 6.20
CA SER A 73 -10.61 -2.16 5.42
C SER A 73 -11.56 -3.35 5.54
N ARG A 74 -11.98 -3.70 6.76
CA ARG A 74 -12.95 -4.79 6.97
C ARG A 74 -14.30 -4.48 6.31
N ALA A 75 -14.81 -3.27 6.45
CA ALA A 75 -16.08 -2.84 5.82
C ALA A 75 -16.03 -2.88 4.30
N LEU A 76 -14.84 -2.74 3.72
CA LEU A 76 -14.59 -2.77 2.28
C LEU A 76 -14.07 -4.13 1.78
N GLY A 77 -14.34 -5.21 2.51
CA GLY A 77 -14.00 -6.57 2.08
C GLY A 77 -12.51 -6.90 2.10
N GLY A 78 -11.75 -6.29 3.02
CA GLY A 78 -10.31 -6.53 3.20
C GLY A 78 -9.41 -5.76 2.23
N ARG A 79 -9.96 -4.78 1.48
CA ARG A 79 -9.17 -3.91 0.61
C ARG A 79 -8.16 -3.10 1.43
N ALA A 80 -7.02 -2.83 0.83
CA ALA A 80 -6.06 -1.88 1.41
C ALA A 80 -6.69 -0.48 1.41
N VAL A 81 -6.69 0.17 2.57
CA VAL A 81 -7.23 1.53 2.75
C VAL A 81 -6.08 2.47 3.09
N THR A 82 -6.01 3.58 2.37
CA THR A 82 -5.02 4.63 2.58
C THR A 82 -5.74 5.96 2.76
N MET A 83 -5.35 6.73 3.78
CA MET A 83 -5.77 8.12 3.92
C MET A 83 -5.10 8.95 2.83
N VAL A 84 -5.89 9.79 2.16
CA VAL A 84 -5.43 10.66 1.07
C VAL A 84 -5.43 12.11 1.50
N ASP A 85 -6.53 12.54 2.11
CA ASP A 85 -6.73 13.92 2.56
C ASP A 85 -7.82 13.97 3.63
N GLU A 86 -7.98 15.15 4.27
CA GLU A 86 -9.03 15.36 5.25
C GLU A 86 -9.39 16.84 5.38
N THR A 87 -10.56 17.11 5.94
CA THR A 87 -10.96 18.47 6.32
C THR A 87 -10.15 18.98 7.52
N SER A 88 -10.04 20.31 7.67
CA SER A 88 -9.25 20.93 8.74
C SER A 88 -9.73 20.58 10.16
N ASP A 89 -11.00 20.21 10.31
CA ASP A 89 -11.59 19.72 11.56
C ASP A 89 -11.44 18.20 11.74
N GLU A 90 -10.75 17.52 10.83
CA GLU A 90 -10.58 16.06 10.79
C GLU A 90 -11.91 15.27 10.76
N GLY A 91 -13.03 15.96 10.51
CA GLY A 91 -14.37 15.37 10.52
C GLY A 91 -14.68 14.51 9.32
N ILE A 92 -14.20 14.92 8.14
CA ILE A 92 -14.37 14.19 6.89
C ILE A 92 -13.01 13.82 6.34
N ARG A 93 -12.84 12.57 5.95
CA ARG A 93 -11.61 12.05 5.37
C ARG A 93 -11.85 11.48 3.98
N LEU A 94 -10.99 11.86 3.06
CA LEU A 94 -10.88 11.22 1.76
C LEU A 94 -9.98 9.98 1.92
N VAL A 95 -10.54 8.82 1.63
CA VAL A 95 -9.80 7.56 1.68
C VAL A 95 -9.83 6.87 0.32
N TYR A 96 -8.72 6.28 -0.05
CA TYR A 96 -8.60 5.37 -1.17
C TYR A 96 -8.72 3.93 -0.67
N ALA A 97 -9.46 3.10 -1.38
CA ALA A 97 -9.48 1.66 -1.15
C ALA A 97 -9.30 0.90 -2.45
N GLY A 98 -8.47 -0.11 -2.44
CA GLY A 98 -8.19 -0.95 -3.60
C GLY A 98 -7.50 -2.25 -3.23
N ALA A 99 -7.46 -3.15 -4.20
CA ALA A 99 -6.75 -4.41 -4.15
C ALA A 99 -6.05 -4.65 -5.51
N ASP A 100 -5.25 -5.69 -5.59
CA ASP A 100 -4.53 -6.05 -6.82
C ASP A 100 -5.46 -6.44 -7.98
N ASN A 101 -6.64 -6.94 -7.66
CA ASN A 101 -7.69 -7.33 -8.60
C ASN A 101 -8.89 -6.38 -8.61
N ASP A 102 -8.69 -5.12 -8.25
CA ASP A 102 -9.73 -4.11 -8.11
C ASP A 102 -9.30 -2.81 -8.81
N ALA A 103 -10.24 -2.15 -9.48
CA ALA A 103 -9.98 -0.87 -10.16
C ALA A 103 -9.61 0.28 -9.20
N GLY A 104 -9.89 0.12 -7.92
CA GLY A 104 -9.70 1.13 -6.87
C GLY A 104 -10.80 2.19 -6.86
N ARG A 105 -11.12 2.67 -5.68
CA ARG A 105 -12.17 3.70 -5.49
C ARG A 105 -11.82 4.64 -4.35
N TYR A 106 -12.21 5.90 -4.52
CA TYR A 106 -12.18 6.90 -3.45
C TYR A 106 -13.51 6.92 -2.71
N TYR A 107 -13.43 7.16 -1.41
CA TYR A 107 -14.56 7.27 -0.51
C TYR A 107 -14.41 8.50 0.37
N LEU A 108 -15.54 9.07 0.78
CA LEU A 108 -15.62 10.05 1.87
C LEU A 108 -16.08 9.32 3.14
N PHE A 109 -15.24 9.38 4.16
CA PHE A 109 -15.55 8.88 5.49
C PHE A 109 -15.88 10.05 6.41
N ASN A 110 -17.09 10.05 6.99
CA ASN A 110 -17.49 10.99 8.03
C ASN A 110 -17.31 10.33 9.39
N SER A 111 -16.44 10.89 10.22
CA SER A 111 -16.08 10.32 11.52
C SER A 111 -17.21 10.39 12.54
N ALA A 112 -17.97 11.50 12.58
CA ALA A 112 -19.08 11.72 13.50
C ALA A 112 -20.28 10.81 13.17
N ALA A 113 -20.65 10.73 11.89
CA ALA A 113 -21.75 9.89 11.42
C ALA A 113 -21.34 8.41 11.27
N ARG A 114 -20.05 8.08 11.38
CA ARG A 114 -19.50 6.75 11.09
C ARG A 114 -19.96 6.19 9.74
N SER A 115 -20.09 7.08 8.76
CA SER A 115 -20.59 6.74 7.43
C SER A 115 -19.48 6.78 6.39
N LEU A 116 -19.53 5.83 5.45
CA LEU A 116 -18.61 5.74 4.34
C LEU A 116 -19.40 5.82 3.04
N ARG A 117 -19.12 6.83 2.22
CA ARG A 117 -19.80 7.08 0.96
C ARG A 117 -18.81 6.95 -0.21
N PRO A 118 -19.12 6.14 -1.24
CA PRO A 118 -18.32 6.10 -2.45
C PRO A 118 -18.35 7.48 -3.13
N LEU A 119 -17.19 7.92 -3.61
CA LEU A 119 -17.03 9.21 -4.29
C LEU A 119 -16.81 9.00 -5.78
N LEU A 120 -15.69 8.39 -6.16
CA LEU A 120 -15.35 8.14 -7.56
C LEU A 120 -14.47 6.90 -7.72
N ALA A 121 -14.61 6.24 -8.84
CA ALA A 121 -13.73 5.15 -9.26
C ALA A 121 -12.42 5.72 -9.81
N VAL A 122 -11.29 5.08 -9.52
CA VAL A 122 -9.98 5.49 -10.09
C VAL A 122 -9.92 5.18 -11.58
N ARG A 123 -10.52 4.06 -11.98
CA ARG A 123 -10.60 3.59 -13.37
C ARG A 123 -12.03 3.16 -13.69
N PRO A 124 -12.91 4.13 -14.03
CA PRO A 124 -14.33 3.83 -14.30
C PRO A 124 -14.53 2.79 -15.40
N GLN A 125 -13.64 2.77 -16.40
CA GLN A 125 -13.67 1.83 -17.52
C GLN A 125 -13.42 0.37 -17.11
N LEU A 126 -12.93 0.12 -15.91
CA LEU A 126 -12.70 -1.22 -15.37
C LEU A 126 -13.79 -1.66 -14.36
N GLU A 127 -14.80 -0.84 -14.14
CA GLU A 127 -15.90 -1.23 -13.26
C GLU A 127 -16.65 -2.43 -13.86
N GLY A 128 -16.88 -3.45 -13.04
CA GLY A 128 -17.53 -4.70 -13.47
C GLY A 128 -16.60 -5.66 -14.25
N VAL A 129 -15.37 -5.27 -14.54
CA VAL A 129 -14.40 -6.18 -15.17
C VAL A 129 -13.73 -7.04 -14.11
N ALA A 130 -13.74 -8.36 -14.32
CA ALA A 130 -12.99 -9.28 -13.45
C ALA A 130 -11.48 -9.12 -13.72
N LEU A 131 -10.77 -8.55 -12.75
CA LEU A 131 -9.33 -8.39 -12.82
C LEU A 131 -8.62 -9.58 -12.15
N SER A 132 -7.49 -9.97 -12.70
CA SER A 132 -6.68 -11.07 -12.18
C SER A 132 -5.93 -10.66 -10.92
N HIS A 133 -5.78 -11.63 -10.01
CA HIS A 133 -4.89 -11.47 -8.87
C HIS A 133 -3.43 -11.40 -9.32
N VAL A 134 -2.67 -10.55 -8.65
CA VAL A 134 -1.21 -10.51 -8.79
C VAL A 134 -0.59 -11.56 -7.88
N ARG A 135 0.32 -12.36 -8.42
CA ARG A 135 1.13 -13.32 -7.66
C ARG A 135 2.55 -12.83 -7.56
N ASP A 136 3.11 -12.91 -6.36
CA ASP A 136 4.52 -12.68 -6.14
C ASP A 136 5.29 -13.97 -6.43
N VAL A 137 6.30 -13.88 -7.28
CA VAL A 137 7.19 -14.99 -7.65
C VAL A 137 8.62 -14.56 -7.39
N GLN A 138 9.42 -15.45 -6.82
CA GLN A 138 10.84 -15.23 -6.64
C GLN A 138 11.62 -16.24 -7.47
N TYR A 139 12.71 -15.79 -8.08
CA TYR A 139 13.62 -16.65 -8.80
C TYR A 139 15.08 -16.19 -8.57
N PRO A 140 16.03 -17.12 -8.56
CA PRO A 140 17.44 -16.77 -8.45
C PRO A 140 17.96 -16.20 -9.78
N ALA A 141 18.66 -15.07 -9.73
CA ALA A 141 19.44 -14.55 -10.84
C ALA A 141 20.72 -15.36 -11.03
N ALA A 142 21.45 -15.11 -12.12
CA ALA A 142 22.68 -15.83 -12.44
C ALA A 142 23.79 -15.69 -11.38
N ASP A 143 23.78 -14.61 -10.62
CA ASP A 143 24.69 -14.33 -9.50
C ASP A 143 24.19 -14.88 -8.14
N GLY A 144 23.05 -15.59 -8.13
CA GLY A 144 22.40 -16.11 -6.92
C GLY A 144 21.51 -15.11 -6.18
N THR A 145 21.42 -13.88 -6.63
CA THR A 145 20.51 -12.87 -6.03
C THR A 145 19.06 -13.26 -6.28
N MET A 146 18.23 -13.24 -5.23
CA MET A 146 16.80 -13.52 -5.36
C MET A 146 16.07 -12.30 -5.92
N ILE A 147 15.49 -12.44 -7.10
CA ILE A 147 14.68 -11.41 -7.76
C ILE A 147 13.20 -11.67 -7.51
N SER A 148 12.49 -10.64 -7.03
CA SER A 148 11.04 -10.68 -6.86
C SER A 148 10.34 -10.12 -8.09
N LEU A 149 9.38 -10.87 -8.62
CA LEU A 149 8.51 -10.49 -9.74
C LEU A 149 7.05 -10.48 -9.30
N LYS A 150 6.28 -9.62 -9.96
CA LYS A 150 4.82 -9.66 -9.90
C LYS A 150 4.27 -10.17 -11.22
N ILE A 151 3.47 -11.23 -11.17
CA ILE A 151 2.87 -11.84 -12.34
C ILE A 151 1.34 -11.77 -12.20
N SER A 152 0.67 -11.25 -13.22
CA SER A 152 -0.79 -11.34 -13.35
C SER A 152 -1.13 -12.10 -14.63
N PHE A 153 -2.06 -13.05 -14.55
CA PHE A 153 -2.58 -13.74 -15.71
C PHE A 153 -4.02 -13.29 -15.94
N THR A 154 -4.29 -12.66 -17.05
CA THR A 154 -5.67 -12.52 -17.51
C THR A 154 -6.14 -13.89 -18.01
N ALA A 155 -7.23 -14.39 -17.44
CA ALA A 155 -7.92 -15.54 -18.00
C ALA A 155 -8.68 -15.11 -19.27
N SER A 156 -7.94 -14.69 -20.30
CA SER A 156 -8.48 -14.74 -21.66
C SER A 156 -8.53 -16.20 -22.03
N ALA A 157 -9.71 -16.67 -22.45
CA ALA A 157 -9.89 -17.96 -23.07
C ALA A 157 -9.17 -18.01 -24.44
N ILE A 158 -7.87 -17.97 -24.41
CA ILE A 158 -7.04 -18.41 -25.54
C ILE A 158 -6.81 -19.88 -25.27
N GLY A 159 -7.49 -20.72 -26.04
CA GLY A 159 -7.23 -22.14 -26.08
C GLY A 159 -5.74 -22.36 -26.33
N CYS A 160 -5.00 -22.66 -25.28
CA CYS A 160 -3.64 -23.15 -25.39
C CYS A 160 -3.79 -24.60 -25.86
N SER A 161 -3.84 -24.81 -27.20
CA SER A 161 -3.59 -26.10 -27.77
C SER A 161 -2.15 -26.51 -27.40
N ARG A 162 -2.03 -27.57 -26.60
CA ARG A 162 -0.76 -28.20 -26.28
C ARG A 162 -0.01 -28.47 -27.62
N PRO A 163 1.24 -28.06 -27.77
CA PRO A 163 2.03 -28.55 -28.86
C PRO A 163 2.23 -30.06 -28.66
N SER A 164 1.75 -30.83 -29.60
CA SER A 164 1.95 -32.26 -29.69
C SER A 164 3.44 -32.56 -29.92
N GLY A 165 4.04 -33.30 -29.00
CA GLY A 165 5.19 -34.18 -29.08
C GLY A 165 6.51 -33.70 -29.68
N PRO A 166 7.65 -34.23 -29.17
CA PRO A 166 8.98 -33.90 -29.68
C PRO A 166 9.17 -34.55 -31.04
N THR A 167 9.45 -33.73 -32.05
CA THR A 167 9.98 -34.22 -33.35
C THR A 167 11.43 -34.66 -33.14
N ARG A 168 11.70 -35.97 -33.22
CA ARG A 168 13.07 -36.46 -33.31
C ARG A 168 13.65 -36.00 -34.64
N PHE A 169 14.76 -35.31 -34.59
CA PHE A 169 15.66 -35.16 -35.71
C PHE A 169 16.64 -36.34 -35.71
N GLY A 170 16.68 -37.07 -36.82
CA GLY A 170 17.70 -38.04 -37.11
C GLY A 170 18.98 -37.37 -37.60
#